data_0c255fa3e11cfca36f6a535a85ad61fe
#
_entry.id   0c255fa3e11cfca36f6a535a85ad61fe
#
_cell.length_a   1.000
_cell.length_b   1.000
_cell.length_c   1.000
_cell.angle_alpha   90.00
_cell.angle_beta   90.00
_cell.angle_gamma   90.00
#
_symmetry.space_group_name_H-M   'P 1'
#
loop_
_entity.id
_entity.type
_entity.pdbx_description
1 polymer ?
#
loop_
_entity_poly.entity_id
_entity_poly.type
_entity_poly.pdbx_seq_one_letter_code
_entity_poly.pdbx_strand_id
1 'polypeptide(L)'
;MTWELEIKELELRRQKALKLGGDERVERQHRLGRLTIRERIEAVLDRDSFTEVGQLAGDAEWENGKFKDVAPAPYVMGLGKIDGRWVAVGGEDFTVRGGSSAGLARRKGGQGGFVEDMAKELLIPMVNLIEGSGANVASALKAKYKRLPARDGFERCMELLGLVPVAAAVLGPTGGGPAGRAVMSHFSVMVRGAAQLFAAGPPVVERALFKKVTKEELGGAHIAVDKAGSIDNGAASEAEAFEQIRRFLSYMPSNVWELPPLVESEDSQDRCEEDLASIVPRNRLKPYDMRRIISLVFDRESFFEIQPTYGRASITGLARLKGFPVGVVANNPLINAGAPDARDSNKMGHFCELCDLFHIPLVFLVDVPGFMIGPEAEAMGTLRAGMRAMHIGMKAKVPRFTVIIRKCYGMAGALTFVNNRLCYRMAWPSAEFGSIPIEGGVAAAFKREIESTGAPDRRLSEIEEEIRSYSSPFRTAEAFAVEDIIDPRETRPRLCRFIEAAQGYLRTTIGPVPLGGVRP
;
A
#
# COMPACT_ATOMS: atom_id res chain seq x y z
N MET A 1 -16.21 -37.44 -40.59
CA MET A 1 -17.11 -36.53 -39.84
C MET A 1 -16.25 -35.38 -39.34
N THR A 2 -16.63 -34.15 -39.65
CA THR A 2 -15.93 -32.93 -39.22
C THR A 2 -16.65 -32.35 -38.03
N TRP A 3 -15.94 -31.59 -37.17
CA TRP A 3 -16.48 -30.91 -35.99
C TRP A 3 -17.04 -29.50 -36.33
N GLU A 4 -17.43 -29.24 -37.56
CA GLU A 4 -17.85 -27.92 -38.04
C GLU A 4 -19.07 -27.35 -37.31
N LEU A 5 -20.01 -28.20 -36.91
CA LEU A 5 -21.23 -27.76 -36.21
C LEU A 5 -20.89 -27.28 -34.78
N GLU A 6 -20.05 -28.04 -34.09
CA GLU A 6 -19.60 -27.73 -32.74
C GLU A 6 -18.66 -26.50 -32.72
N ILE A 7 -17.83 -26.33 -33.77
CA ILE A 7 -17.02 -25.13 -33.93
C ILE A 7 -17.89 -23.90 -34.15
N LYS A 8 -18.95 -23.99 -34.96
CA LYS A 8 -19.89 -22.89 -35.14
C LYS A 8 -20.64 -22.55 -33.83
N GLU A 9 -21.01 -23.55 -33.05
CA GLU A 9 -21.61 -23.32 -31.72
C GLU A 9 -20.61 -22.66 -30.77
N LEU A 10 -19.36 -23.09 -30.77
CA LEU A 10 -18.29 -22.47 -29.98
C LEU A 10 -18.13 -20.98 -30.32
N GLU A 11 -18.08 -20.65 -31.60
CA GLU A 11 -17.94 -19.25 -32.06
C GLU A 11 -19.16 -18.41 -31.63
N LEU A 12 -20.38 -18.94 -31.78
CA LEU A 12 -21.61 -18.28 -31.33
C LEU A 12 -21.59 -17.98 -29.84
N ARG A 13 -21.15 -18.96 -29.00
CA ARG A 13 -21.05 -18.78 -27.55
C ARG A 13 -19.98 -17.75 -27.18
N ARG A 14 -18.84 -17.74 -27.86
CA ARG A 14 -17.79 -16.72 -27.70
C ARG A 14 -18.30 -15.32 -28.01
N GLN A 15 -19.01 -15.16 -29.15
CA GLN A 15 -19.60 -13.87 -29.52
C GLN A 15 -20.60 -13.38 -28.47
N LYS A 16 -21.43 -14.28 -27.90
CA LYS A 16 -22.36 -13.93 -26.81
C LYS A 16 -21.61 -13.52 -25.54
N ALA A 17 -20.54 -14.21 -25.18
CA ALA A 17 -19.70 -13.83 -24.03
C ALA A 17 -19.03 -12.45 -24.20
N LEU A 18 -18.66 -12.08 -25.43
CA LEU A 18 -18.10 -10.76 -25.72
C LEU A 18 -19.10 -9.62 -25.59
N LYS A 19 -20.40 -9.88 -25.70
CA LYS A 19 -21.47 -8.88 -25.51
C LYS A 19 -21.71 -8.49 -24.05
N LEU A 20 -21.03 -9.14 -23.11
CA LEU A 20 -21.17 -8.86 -21.67
C LEU A 20 -22.64 -8.89 -21.23
N GLY A 21 -23.15 -7.86 -20.52
CA GLY A 21 -24.55 -7.73 -20.14
C GLY A 21 -25.47 -7.22 -21.23
N GLY A 22 -24.97 -7.02 -22.47
CA GLY A 22 -25.71 -6.50 -23.65
C GLY A 22 -25.54 -4.99 -23.80
N ASP A 23 -25.84 -4.52 -25.02
CA ASP A 23 -25.54 -3.17 -25.50
C ASP A 23 -26.08 -2.07 -24.56
N GLU A 24 -27.33 -2.16 -24.12
CA GLU A 24 -27.93 -1.15 -23.21
C GLU A 24 -27.17 -0.99 -21.90
N ARG A 25 -26.71 -2.10 -21.31
CA ARG A 25 -25.97 -2.06 -20.03
C ARG A 25 -24.54 -1.61 -20.21
N VAL A 26 -23.92 -1.93 -21.33
CA VAL A 26 -22.61 -1.43 -21.73
C VAL A 26 -22.66 0.08 -21.94
N GLU A 27 -23.63 0.58 -22.72
CA GLU A 27 -23.84 2.02 -22.90
C GLU A 27 -24.11 2.75 -21.58
N ARG A 28 -24.87 2.13 -20.67
CA ARG A 28 -25.08 2.69 -19.34
C ARG A 28 -23.78 2.81 -18.57
N GLN A 29 -22.87 1.82 -18.65
CA GLN A 29 -21.55 1.85 -18.02
C GLN A 29 -20.74 3.03 -18.55
N HIS A 30 -20.68 3.18 -19.88
CA HIS A 30 -19.98 4.30 -20.54
C HIS A 30 -20.59 5.67 -20.20
N ARG A 31 -21.91 5.81 -20.14
CA ARG A 31 -22.57 7.07 -19.72
C ARG A 31 -22.21 7.49 -18.28
N LEU A 32 -21.81 6.55 -17.45
CA LEU A 32 -21.32 6.80 -16.09
C LEU A 32 -19.81 7.11 -16.05
N GLY A 33 -19.17 7.23 -17.22
CA GLY A 33 -17.73 7.48 -17.33
C GLY A 33 -16.85 6.29 -16.93
N ARG A 34 -17.38 5.05 -17.01
CA ARG A 34 -16.68 3.83 -16.62
C ARG A 34 -16.44 2.93 -17.81
N LEU A 35 -15.30 2.26 -17.82
CA LEU A 35 -14.98 1.22 -18.79
C LEU A 35 -15.69 -0.09 -18.42
N THR A 36 -15.92 -0.94 -19.42
CA THR A 36 -16.28 -2.35 -19.20
C THR A 36 -15.08 -3.13 -18.67
N ILE A 37 -15.34 -4.31 -18.09
CA ILE A 37 -14.24 -5.14 -17.59
C ILE A 37 -13.22 -5.53 -18.66
N ARG A 38 -13.66 -5.74 -19.93
CA ARG A 38 -12.75 -6.08 -21.04
C ARG A 38 -11.86 -4.90 -21.41
N GLU A 39 -12.43 -3.72 -21.55
CA GLU A 39 -11.69 -2.48 -21.80
C GLU A 39 -10.69 -2.18 -20.67
N ARG A 40 -11.06 -2.45 -19.42
CA ARG A 40 -10.15 -2.33 -18.25
C ARG A 40 -8.97 -3.29 -18.33
N ILE A 41 -9.22 -4.55 -18.69
CA ILE A 41 -8.18 -5.57 -18.87
C ILE A 41 -7.24 -5.17 -20.00
N GLU A 42 -7.76 -4.73 -21.13
CA GLU A 42 -6.97 -4.24 -22.26
C GLU A 42 -6.15 -2.99 -21.90
N ALA A 43 -6.69 -2.08 -21.07
CA ALA A 43 -6.01 -0.86 -20.67
C ALA A 43 -4.89 -1.08 -19.63
N VAL A 44 -5.02 -2.07 -18.74
CA VAL A 44 -4.00 -2.35 -17.71
C VAL A 44 -2.88 -3.24 -18.21
N LEU A 45 -3.13 -4.09 -19.22
CA LEU A 45 -2.16 -5.03 -19.78
C LEU A 45 -1.39 -4.44 -20.97
N ASP A 46 -0.31 -5.09 -21.31
CA ASP A 46 0.39 -4.85 -22.57
C ASP A 46 -0.50 -5.28 -23.74
N ARG A 47 -0.43 -4.52 -24.83
CA ARG A 47 -1.24 -4.75 -26.02
C ARG A 47 -1.13 -6.21 -26.50
N ASP A 48 -2.29 -6.79 -26.88
CA ASP A 48 -2.41 -8.13 -27.44
C ASP A 48 -1.86 -9.27 -26.56
N SER A 49 -1.62 -9.02 -25.26
CA SER A 49 -1.06 -10.03 -24.34
C SER A 49 -2.13 -10.85 -23.61
N PHE A 50 -3.39 -10.46 -23.64
CA PHE A 50 -4.45 -11.11 -22.86
C PHE A 50 -4.90 -12.44 -23.43
N THR A 51 -4.86 -13.47 -22.61
CA THR A 51 -5.44 -14.78 -22.88
C THR A 51 -6.56 -15.06 -21.89
N GLU A 52 -7.81 -14.95 -22.32
CA GLU A 52 -8.98 -15.17 -21.45
C GLU A 52 -9.14 -16.66 -21.11
N VAL A 53 -9.45 -16.94 -19.85
CA VAL A 53 -9.77 -18.28 -19.34
C VAL A 53 -11.24 -18.34 -18.91
N GLY A 54 -11.93 -19.41 -19.31
CA GLY A 54 -13.32 -19.64 -18.93
C GLY A 54 -14.32 -18.70 -19.60
N GLN A 55 -14.06 -18.26 -20.82
CA GLN A 55 -14.94 -17.37 -21.60
C GLN A 55 -16.36 -17.90 -21.77
N LEU A 56 -16.52 -19.23 -21.85
CA LEU A 56 -17.82 -19.88 -22.04
C LEU A 56 -18.60 -20.09 -20.72
N ALA A 57 -18.03 -19.74 -19.59
CA ALA A 57 -18.72 -19.88 -18.31
C ALA A 57 -19.91 -18.93 -18.22
N GLY A 58 -21.05 -19.44 -17.77
CA GLY A 58 -22.29 -18.68 -17.63
C GLY A 58 -23.50 -19.57 -17.36
N ASP A 59 -24.67 -18.96 -17.31
CA ASP A 59 -25.96 -19.66 -17.15
C ASP A 59 -26.54 -19.91 -18.56
N ALA A 60 -26.39 -21.14 -19.08
CA ALA A 60 -26.88 -21.54 -20.38
C ALA A 60 -28.37 -21.97 -20.30
N GLU A 61 -29.15 -21.55 -21.27
CA GLU A 61 -30.54 -22.00 -21.50
C GLU A 61 -30.56 -23.09 -22.59
N TRP A 62 -31.26 -24.18 -22.29
CA TRP A 62 -31.40 -25.32 -23.17
C TRP A 62 -32.89 -25.57 -23.47
N GLU A 63 -33.24 -25.82 -24.71
CA GLU A 63 -34.56 -26.15 -25.14
C GLU A 63 -34.55 -27.43 -25.98
N ASN A 64 -35.26 -28.46 -25.55
CA ASN A 64 -35.30 -29.76 -26.22
C ASN A 64 -33.88 -30.37 -26.44
N GLY A 65 -32.96 -30.19 -25.49
CA GLY A 65 -31.59 -30.69 -25.59
C GLY A 65 -30.67 -29.87 -26.52
N LYS A 66 -31.15 -28.75 -27.07
CA LYS A 66 -30.38 -27.85 -27.92
C LYS A 66 -30.05 -26.58 -27.15
N PHE A 67 -28.87 -26.06 -27.39
CA PHE A 67 -28.46 -24.77 -26.87
C PHE A 67 -29.33 -23.65 -27.43
N LYS A 68 -29.89 -22.82 -26.55
CA LYS A 68 -30.73 -21.68 -26.92
C LYS A 68 -30.03 -20.35 -26.72
N ASP A 69 -29.55 -20.13 -25.50
CA ASP A 69 -28.91 -18.88 -25.12
C ASP A 69 -27.97 -19.06 -23.92
N VAL A 70 -27.13 -18.05 -23.61
CA VAL A 70 -26.29 -18.02 -22.45
C VAL A 70 -26.14 -16.60 -21.89
N ALA A 71 -26.37 -16.44 -20.59
CA ALA A 71 -25.98 -15.27 -19.87
C ALA A 71 -24.53 -15.49 -19.38
N PRO A 72 -23.54 -14.66 -19.79
CA PRO A 72 -22.15 -14.87 -19.39
C PRO A 72 -21.95 -14.71 -17.88
N ALA A 73 -20.87 -15.30 -17.37
CA ALA A 73 -20.48 -15.11 -15.98
C ALA A 73 -20.12 -13.63 -15.71
N PRO A 74 -20.51 -13.08 -14.55
CA PRO A 74 -20.18 -11.69 -14.19
C PRO A 74 -18.72 -11.53 -13.75
N TYR A 75 -17.79 -12.23 -14.37
CA TYR A 75 -16.37 -12.18 -14.06
C TYR A 75 -15.54 -12.57 -15.29
N VAL A 76 -14.58 -11.72 -15.66
CA VAL A 76 -13.61 -11.99 -16.73
C VAL A 76 -12.26 -12.17 -16.10
N MET A 77 -11.50 -13.18 -16.51
CA MET A 77 -10.17 -13.49 -15.99
C MET A 77 -9.28 -14.14 -17.04
N GLY A 78 -7.99 -14.06 -16.83
CA GLY A 78 -6.99 -14.70 -17.69
C GLY A 78 -5.57 -14.35 -17.31
N LEU A 79 -4.67 -14.65 -18.23
CA LEU A 79 -3.25 -14.29 -18.17
C LEU A 79 -2.98 -13.15 -19.14
N GLY A 80 -2.05 -12.28 -18.78
CA GLY A 80 -1.55 -11.20 -19.61
C GLY A 80 -0.16 -10.77 -19.20
N LYS A 81 0.31 -9.67 -19.77
CA LYS A 81 1.61 -9.10 -19.39
C LYS A 81 1.45 -7.65 -18.97
N ILE A 82 2.30 -7.24 -18.04
CA ILE A 82 2.55 -5.84 -17.66
C ILE A 82 4.05 -5.62 -17.74
N ASP A 83 4.47 -4.69 -18.61
CA ASP A 83 5.88 -4.40 -18.89
C ASP A 83 6.69 -5.67 -19.19
N GLY A 84 6.12 -6.54 -20.05
CA GLY A 84 6.69 -7.80 -20.48
C GLY A 84 6.58 -8.97 -19.49
N ARG A 85 6.19 -8.74 -18.23
CA ARG A 85 6.08 -9.76 -17.17
C ARG A 85 4.68 -10.35 -17.09
N TRP A 86 4.57 -11.66 -16.93
CA TRP A 86 3.30 -12.33 -16.74
C TRP A 86 2.58 -11.89 -15.47
N VAL A 87 1.27 -11.72 -15.58
CA VAL A 87 0.36 -11.46 -14.48
C VAL A 87 -0.94 -12.26 -14.66
N ALA A 88 -1.55 -12.67 -13.56
CA ALA A 88 -2.93 -13.12 -13.53
C ALA A 88 -3.84 -11.91 -13.31
N VAL A 89 -4.86 -11.74 -14.15
CA VAL A 89 -5.78 -10.61 -14.08
C VAL A 89 -7.21 -11.09 -14.03
N GLY A 90 -8.05 -10.44 -13.24
CA GLY A 90 -9.47 -10.70 -13.19
C GLY A 90 -10.27 -9.55 -12.61
N GLY A 91 -11.55 -9.49 -12.99
CA GLY A 91 -12.45 -8.47 -12.48
C GLY A 91 -13.92 -8.77 -12.74
N GLU A 92 -14.77 -8.14 -11.93
CA GLU A 92 -16.21 -8.23 -12.06
C GLU A 92 -16.72 -7.51 -13.30
N ASP A 93 -17.62 -8.16 -14.04
CA ASP A 93 -18.43 -7.50 -15.06
C ASP A 93 -19.70 -6.92 -14.40
N PHE A 94 -19.69 -5.63 -14.15
CA PHE A 94 -20.81 -4.94 -13.51
C PHE A 94 -22.07 -4.90 -14.42
N THR A 95 -21.89 -5.06 -15.72
CA THR A 95 -23.00 -5.11 -16.68
C THR A 95 -23.85 -6.40 -16.55
N VAL A 96 -23.23 -7.46 -15.99
CA VAL A 96 -23.89 -8.73 -15.71
C VAL A 96 -24.23 -8.82 -14.22
N ARG A 97 -25.49 -8.67 -13.87
CA ARG A 97 -26.00 -8.81 -12.49
C ARG A 97 -25.26 -7.95 -11.44
N GLY A 98 -24.74 -6.79 -11.85
CA GLY A 98 -23.97 -5.89 -10.95
C GLY A 98 -22.68 -6.52 -10.41
N GLY A 99 -22.04 -7.39 -11.20
CA GLY A 99 -20.81 -8.08 -10.79
C GLY A 99 -21.02 -9.16 -9.73
N SER A 100 -22.28 -9.54 -9.42
CA SER A 100 -22.56 -10.54 -8.39
C SER A 100 -22.29 -11.95 -8.88
N SER A 101 -21.37 -12.67 -8.27
CA SER A 101 -21.03 -14.07 -8.55
C SER A 101 -22.02 -15.08 -7.95
N ALA A 102 -23.11 -14.61 -7.32
CA ALA A 102 -24.09 -15.49 -6.68
C ALA A 102 -24.72 -16.48 -7.69
N GLY A 103 -24.58 -17.76 -7.41
CA GLY A 103 -25.15 -18.85 -8.21
C GLY A 103 -24.26 -19.39 -9.32
N LEU A 104 -23.07 -18.85 -9.54
CA LEU A 104 -22.11 -19.38 -10.50
C LEU A 104 -21.18 -20.43 -9.91
N ALA A 105 -20.57 -21.23 -10.80
CA ALA A 105 -19.48 -22.08 -10.41
C ALA A 105 -18.38 -21.25 -9.73
N ARG A 106 -18.06 -21.59 -8.49
CA ARG A 106 -17.14 -20.89 -7.62
C ARG A 106 -15.79 -20.59 -8.27
N ARG A 107 -15.28 -21.47 -9.13
CA ARG A 107 -14.01 -21.30 -9.82
C ARG A 107 -13.99 -20.12 -10.82
N LYS A 108 -15.13 -19.65 -11.29
CA LYS A 108 -15.25 -18.47 -12.16
C LYS A 108 -15.61 -17.23 -11.36
N GLY A 109 -14.70 -16.76 -10.55
CA GLY A 109 -14.86 -15.57 -9.73
C GLY A 109 -13.57 -15.24 -8.99
N GLY A 110 -13.48 -14.05 -8.43
CA GLY A 110 -12.27 -13.53 -7.79
C GLY A 110 -12.15 -13.80 -6.28
N GLN A 111 -12.88 -14.77 -5.75
CA GLN A 111 -12.78 -15.13 -4.33
C GLN A 111 -12.29 -16.57 -4.18
N GLY A 112 -11.00 -16.79 -4.35
CA GLY A 112 -10.37 -18.10 -4.34
C GLY A 112 -10.78 -18.94 -5.54
N GLY A 113 -10.93 -18.30 -6.68
CA GLY A 113 -11.27 -18.93 -7.95
C GLY A 113 -10.04 -19.33 -8.76
N PHE A 114 -10.25 -19.55 -10.04
CA PHE A 114 -9.20 -20.03 -10.93
C PHE A 114 -8.12 -18.96 -11.19
N VAL A 115 -8.45 -17.69 -11.06
CA VAL A 115 -7.47 -16.60 -11.24
C VAL A 115 -6.43 -16.61 -10.10
N GLU A 116 -6.87 -16.86 -8.88
CA GLU A 116 -5.99 -17.04 -7.73
C GLU A 116 -5.17 -18.33 -7.85
N ASP A 117 -5.76 -19.42 -8.37
CA ASP A 117 -5.02 -20.66 -8.67
C ASP A 117 -3.91 -20.38 -9.69
N MET A 118 -4.19 -19.63 -10.78
CA MET A 118 -3.16 -19.26 -11.78
C MET A 118 -2.04 -18.44 -11.16
N ALA A 119 -2.37 -17.42 -10.36
CA ALA A 119 -1.35 -16.60 -9.71
C ALA A 119 -0.44 -17.42 -8.77
N LYS A 120 -1.04 -18.32 -8.00
CA LYS A 120 -0.33 -19.17 -7.04
C LYS A 120 0.54 -20.23 -7.72
N GLU A 121 -0.02 -21.00 -8.65
CA GLU A 121 0.67 -22.14 -9.26
C GLU A 121 1.72 -21.70 -10.29
N LEU A 122 1.52 -20.54 -10.92
CA LEU A 122 2.50 -19.97 -11.88
C LEU A 122 3.47 -19.00 -11.20
N LEU A 123 3.29 -18.67 -9.91
CA LEU A 123 4.12 -17.75 -9.13
C LEU A 123 4.26 -16.37 -9.81
N ILE A 124 3.13 -15.81 -10.25
CA ILE A 124 3.06 -14.53 -10.95
C ILE A 124 2.18 -13.52 -10.18
N PRO A 125 2.43 -12.22 -10.31
CA PRO A 125 1.60 -11.19 -9.69
C PRO A 125 0.13 -11.29 -10.09
N MET A 126 -0.76 -10.83 -9.21
CA MET A 126 -2.19 -10.78 -9.46
C MET A 126 -2.72 -9.35 -9.49
N VAL A 127 -3.57 -9.05 -10.47
CA VAL A 127 -4.28 -7.76 -10.60
C VAL A 127 -5.78 -7.98 -10.49
N ASN A 128 -6.40 -7.31 -9.51
CA ASN A 128 -7.84 -7.30 -9.27
C ASN A 128 -8.48 -6.01 -9.77
N LEU A 129 -9.37 -6.09 -10.75
CA LEU A 129 -10.16 -4.96 -11.28
C LEU A 129 -11.58 -5.04 -10.70
N ILE A 130 -11.87 -4.25 -9.67
CA ILE A 130 -12.97 -4.49 -8.76
C ILE A 130 -14.13 -3.50 -8.97
N GLU A 131 -15.28 -4.02 -9.33
CA GLU A 131 -16.57 -3.32 -9.33
C GLU A 131 -17.70 -4.34 -9.14
N GLY A 132 -18.19 -4.53 -7.91
CA GLY A 132 -19.16 -5.59 -7.67
C GLY A 132 -20.02 -5.43 -6.42
N SER A 133 -21.29 -5.80 -6.54
CA SER A 133 -22.29 -5.67 -5.47
C SER A 133 -22.21 -6.75 -4.38
N GLY A 134 -21.31 -7.73 -4.51
CA GLY A 134 -21.16 -8.83 -3.56
C GLY A 134 -22.28 -9.86 -3.63
N ALA A 135 -22.70 -10.39 -2.48
CA ALA A 135 -23.70 -11.45 -2.39
C ALA A 135 -25.12 -10.96 -2.77
N ASN A 136 -25.86 -11.83 -3.45
CA ASN A 136 -27.26 -11.57 -3.82
C ASN A 136 -28.21 -12.42 -2.95
N VAL A 137 -29.04 -11.76 -2.14
CA VAL A 137 -30.04 -12.42 -1.28
C VAL A 137 -31.09 -13.20 -2.07
N ALA A 138 -31.41 -12.78 -3.31
CA ALA A 138 -32.36 -13.46 -4.18
C ALA A 138 -31.93 -14.91 -4.53
N SER A 139 -30.62 -15.21 -4.41
CA SER A 139 -30.12 -16.58 -4.59
C SER A 139 -30.68 -17.56 -3.55
N ALA A 140 -30.98 -17.09 -2.32
CA ALA A 140 -31.58 -17.91 -1.26
C ALA A 140 -33.01 -18.30 -1.57
N LEU A 141 -33.79 -17.41 -2.24
CA LEU A 141 -35.14 -17.70 -2.68
C LEU A 141 -35.15 -18.80 -3.75
N LYS A 142 -34.19 -18.79 -4.66
CA LYS A 142 -34.04 -19.79 -5.72
C LYS A 142 -33.58 -21.13 -5.16
N ALA A 143 -32.66 -21.12 -4.19
CA ALA A 143 -32.14 -22.34 -3.55
C ALA A 143 -33.09 -22.95 -2.53
N LYS A 144 -34.05 -22.21 -2.00
CA LYS A 144 -35.00 -22.60 -0.91
C LYS A 144 -34.30 -22.99 0.41
N TYR A 145 -33.02 -22.62 0.59
CA TYR A 145 -32.28 -22.78 1.86
C TYR A 145 -31.19 -21.70 1.98
N LYS A 146 -30.72 -21.48 3.19
CA LYS A 146 -29.59 -20.58 3.49
C LYS A 146 -28.33 -21.40 3.75
N ARG A 147 -27.22 -21.01 3.13
CA ARG A 147 -25.91 -21.59 3.41
C ARG A 147 -25.20 -20.82 4.53
N LEU A 148 -24.36 -21.49 5.29
CA LEU A 148 -23.41 -20.81 6.14
C LEU A 148 -22.46 -19.97 5.26
N PRO A 149 -22.01 -18.80 5.74
CA PRO A 149 -20.96 -18.07 5.06
C PRO A 149 -19.72 -18.95 4.91
N ALA A 150 -19.25 -19.13 3.68
CA ALA A 150 -18.03 -19.87 3.41
C ALA A 150 -16.84 -18.92 3.31
N ARG A 151 -15.73 -19.24 3.95
CA ARG A 151 -14.48 -18.47 3.94
C ARG A 151 -13.42 -19.03 3.01
N ASP A 152 -13.63 -20.22 2.47
CA ASP A 152 -12.64 -20.96 1.67
C ASP A 152 -12.01 -20.12 0.54
N GLY A 153 -12.77 -19.18 -0.04
CA GLY A 153 -12.24 -18.27 -1.05
C GLY A 153 -11.24 -17.25 -0.50
N PHE A 154 -11.49 -16.74 0.69
CA PHE A 154 -10.57 -15.80 1.35
C PHE A 154 -9.28 -16.49 1.84
N GLU A 155 -9.32 -17.76 2.22
CA GLU A 155 -8.13 -18.52 2.58
C GLU A 155 -7.11 -18.52 1.43
N ARG A 156 -7.55 -18.75 0.18
CA ARG A 156 -6.67 -18.68 -0.99
C ARG A 156 -6.16 -17.27 -1.28
N CYS A 157 -6.99 -16.24 -1.13
CA CYS A 157 -6.54 -14.87 -1.26
C CYS A 157 -5.46 -14.54 -0.22
N MET A 158 -5.61 -15.02 1.02
CA MET A 158 -4.61 -14.83 2.09
C MET A 158 -3.30 -15.58 1.79
N GLU A 159 -3.37 -16.81 1.28
CA GLU A 159 -2.18 -17.56 0.88
C GLU A 159 -1.36 -16.82 -0.18
N LEU A 160 -2.03 -16.19 -1.15
CA LEU A 160 -1.37 -15.39 -2.19
C LEU A 160 -0.56 -14.22 -1.62
N LEU A 161 -1.07 -13.57 -0.56
CA LEU A 161 -0.39 -12.44 0.06
C LEU A 161 0.98 -12.81 0.64
N GLY A 162 1.25 -14.08 0.90
CA GLY A 162 2.57 -14.55 1.31
C GLY A 162 3.49 -14.98 0.17
N LEU A 163 3.04 -14.93 -1.09
CA LEU A 163 3.74 -15.58 -2.20
C LEU A 163 4.01 -14.66 -3.40
N VAL A 164 3.03 -13.85 -3.80
CA VAL A 164 3.11 -13.02 -5.01
C VAL A 164 2.55 -11.63 -4.75
N PRO A 165 3.00 -10.59 -5.46
CA PRO A 165 2.40 -9.27 -5.40
C PRO A 165 0.93 -9.30 -5.85
N VAL A 166 0.05 -8.70 -5.05
CA VAL A 166 -1.38 -8.54 -5.35
C VAL A 166 -1.71 -7.06 -5.37
N ALA A 167 -2.20 -6.56 -6.51
CA ALA A 167 -2.65 -5.19 -6.67
C ALA A 167 -4.15 -5.14 -6.99
N ALA A 168 -4.85 -4.11 -6.51
CA ALA A 168 -6.28 -3.95 -6.75
C ALA A 168 -6.64 -2.52 -7.17
N ALA A 169 -7.54 -2.39 -8.14
CA ALA A 169 -8.22 -1.13 -8.47
C ALA A 169 -9.70 -1.22 -8.15
N VAL A 170 -10.20 -0.29 -7.32
CA VAL A 170 -11.63 -0.11 -7.06
C VAL A 170 -12.17 0.92 -8.07
N LEU A 171 -12.95 0.45 -9.05
CA LEU A 171 -13.31 1.19 -10.25
C LEU A 171 -14.78 1.61 -10.29
N GLY A 172 -15.57 1.17 -9.30
CA GLY A 172 -16.97 1.52 -9.15
C GLY A 172 -17.52 1.10 -7.80
N PRO A 173 -18.86 1.11 -7.61
CA PRO A 173 -19.47 0.70 -6.35
C PRO A 173 -19.13 -0.74 -5.99
N THR A 174 -18.53 -0.93 -4.83
CA THR A 174 -17.98 -2.21 -4.39
C THR A 174 -18.42 -2.53 -2.96
N GLY A 175 -19.01 -3.71 -2.77
CA GLY A 175 -19.52 -4.13 -1.47
C GLY A 175 -19.29 -5.61 -1.17
N GLY A 176 -19.21 -5.95 0.12
CA GLY A 176 -19.07 -7.33 0.58
C GLY A 176 -17.75 -8.00 0.18
N GLY A 177 -17.81 -9.19 -0.40
CA GLY A 177 -16.63 -9.97 -0.78
C GLY A 177 -15.63 -9.24 -1.70
N PRO A 178 -16.06 -8.62 -2.80
CA PRO A 178 -15.17 -7.79 -3.62
C PRO A 178 -14.48 -6.67 -2.85
N ALA A 179 -15.19 -6.00 -1.92
CA ALA A 179 -14.57 -4.99 -1.04
C ALA A 179 -13.49 -5.59 -0.14
N GLY A 180 -13.73 -6.78 0.42
CA GLY A 180 -12.72 -7.50 1.21
C GLY A 180 -11.45 -7.80 0.40
N ARG A 181 -11.59 -8.22 -0.88
CA ARG A 181 -10.41 -8.46 -1.74
C ARG A 181 -9.61 -7.18 -2.03
N ALA A 182 -10.30 -6.05 -2.22
CA ALA A 182 -9.61 -4.78 -2.43
C ALA A 182 -8.71 -4.43 -1.24
N VAL A 183 -9.24 -4.56 -0.03
CA VAL A 183 -8.49 -4.29 1.20
C VAL A 183 -7.39 -5.32 1.43
N MET A 184 -7.62 -6.58 1.06
CA MET A 184 -6.65 -7.68 1.15
C MET A 184 -5.68 -7.72 -0.05
N SER A 185 -5.12 -6.58 -0.43
CA SER A 185 -4.12 -6.45 -1.50
C SER A 185 -2.87 -5.75 -0.96
N HIS A 186 -1.71 -6.00 -1.55
CA HIS A 186 -0.47 -5.33 -1.17
C HIS A 186 -0.45 -3.86 -1.56
N PHE A 187 -1.16 -3.53 -2.62
CA PHE A 187 -1.41 -2.17 -3.07
C PHE A 187 -2.82 -2.06 -3.63
N SER A 188 -3.52 -1.03 -3.23
CA SER A 188 -4.87 -0.75 -3.68
C SER A 188 -5.04 0.71 -4.10
N VAL A 189 -5.79 0.92 -5.17
CA VAL A 189 -6.11 2.27 -5.68
C VAL A 189 -7.59 2.41 -5.95
N MET A 190 -8.16 3.59 -5.72
CA MET A 190 -9.58 3.87 -5.88
C MET A 190 -9.83 5.10 -6.74
N VAL A 191 -10.70 4.99 -7.73
CA VAL A 191 -11.08 6.13 -8.58
C VAL A 191 -12.02 7.07 -7.80
N ARG A 192 -11.55 8.29 -7.54
CA ARG A 192 -12.28 9.32 -6.80
C ARG A 192 -13.56 9.73 -7.52
N GLY A 193 -14.66 9.85 -6.78
CA GLY A 193 -15.97 10.25 -7.30
C GLY A 193 -16.72 9.18 -8.13
N ALA A 194 -16.02 8.18 -8.66
CA ALA A 194 -16.64 7.09 -9.42
C ALA A 194 -16.81 5.79 -8.62
N ALA A 195 -15.87 5.52 -7.71
CA ALA A 195 -15.82 4.30 -6.93
C ALA A 195 -16.24 4.51 -5.47
N GLN A 196 -16.82 3.50 -4.84
CA GLN A 196 -17.15 3.46 -3.43
C GLN A 196 -16.86 2.07 -2.86
N LEU A 197 -16.42 2.03 -1.60
CA LEU A 197 -16.07 0.80 -0.89
C LEU A 197 -16.83 0.73 0.44
N PHE A 198 -17.58 -0.37 0.66
CA PHE A 198 -18.33 -0.54 1.91
C PHE A 198 -18.60 -2.03 2.21
N ALA A 199 -18.73 -2.35 3.49
CA ALA A 199 -19.14 -3.69 3.93
C ALA A 199 -20.57 -4.03 3.45
N ALA A 200 -21.48 -3.04 3.52
CA ALA A 200 -22.85 -3.16 3.07
C ALA A 200 -23.32 -1.82 2.48
N GLY A 201 -24.05 -1.87 1.37
CA GLY A 201 -24.51 -0.67 0.66
C GLY A 201 -25.62 0.11 1.37
N PRO A 202 -25.94 1.35 0.90
CA PRO A 202 -26.89 2.25 1.51
C PRO A 202 -28.25 1.65 1.86
N PRO A 203 -28.89 0.78 1.01
CA PRO A 203 -30.18 0.18 1.38
C PRO A 203 -30.13 -0.71 2.63
N VAL A 204 -29.00 -1.38 2.88
CA VAL A 204 -28.80 -2.19 4.08
C VAL A 204 -28.64 -1.29 5.30
N VAL A 205 -27.85 -0.21 5.18
CA VAL A 205 -27.68 0.80 6.24
C VAL A 205 -28.99 1.46 6.59
N GLU A 206 -29.78 1.89 5.60
CA GLU A 206 -31.10 2.49 5.82
C GLU A 206 -32.03 1.54 6.57
N ARG A 207 -32.08 0.27 6.16
CA ARG A 207 -32.94 -0.72 6.82
C ARG A 207 -32.50 -1.09 8.23
N ALA A 208 -31.18 -1.16 8.47
CA ALA A 208 -30.62 -1.59 9.76
C ALA A 208 -30.52 -0.46 10.78
N LEU A 209 -30.17 0.76 10.34
CA LEU A 209 -29.87 1.89 11.22
C LEU A 209 -30.88 3.04 11.09
N PHE A 210 -31.89 2.90 10.23
CA PHE A 210 -32.88 3.93 9.92
C PHE A 210 -32.27 5.26 9.47
N LYS A 211 -31.07 5.20 8.85
CA LYS A 211 -30.32 6.36 8.38
C LYS A 211 -30.12 6.29 6.87
N LYS A 212 -30.63 7.31 6.17
CA LYS A 212 -30.37 7.49 4.75
C LYS A 212 -28.97 8.04 4.53
N VAL A 213 -28.19 7.38 3.68
CA VAL A 213 -26.84 7.80 3.31
C VAL A 213 -26.65 7.56 1.82
N THR A 214 -25.89 8.41 1.16
CA THR A 214 -25.46 8.17 -0.23
C THR A 214 -24.27 7.18 -0.25
N LYS A 215 -24.00 6.61 -1.44
CA LYS A 215 -22.82 5.75 -1.61
C LYS A 215 -21.52 6.50 -1.29
N GLU A 216 -21.44 7.76 -1.69
CA GLU A 216 -20.26 8.60 -1.50
C GLU A 216 -20.05 8.92 -0.02
N GLU A 217 -21.09 9.31 0.73
CA GLU A 217 -21.00 9.53 2.16
C GLU A 217 -20.65 8.27 2.96
N LEU A 218 -21.06 7.09 2.47
CA LEU A 218 -20.82 5.81 3.16
C LEU A 218 -19.41 5.27 2.92
N GLY A 219 -18.90 5.37 1.71
CA GLY A 219 -17.65 4.72 1.34
C GLY A 219 -16.94 5.31 0.14
N GLY A 220 -17.11 6.61 -0.12
CA GLY A 220 -16.33 7.33 -1.11
C GLY A 220 -14.84 7.41 -0.74
N ALA A 221 -14.01 7.87 -1.68
CA ALA A 221 -12.57 7.93 -1.49
C ALA A 221 -12.15 8.78 -0.28
N HIS A 222 -12.91 9.83 0.07
CA HIS A 222 -12.65 10.64 1.27
C HIS A 222 -12.76 9.84 2.58
N ILE A 223 -13.51 8.73 2.59
CA ILE A 223 -13.58 7.79 3.70
C ILE A 223 -12.53 6.70 3.55
N ALA A 224 -12.57 5.94 2.43
CA ALA A 224 -11.78 4.73 2.26
C ALA A 224 -10.28 5.02 2.13
N VAL A 225 -9.90 6.10 1.43
CA VAL A 225 -8.50 6.49 1.20
C VAL A 225 -8.01 7.46 2.28
N ASP A 226 -8.74 8.59 2.48
CA ASP A 226 -8.18 9.72 3.23
C ASP A 226 -8.33 9.55 4.75
N LYS A 227 -9.43 8.93 5.23
CA LYS A 227 -9.73 8.80 6.68
C LYS A 227 -9.41 7.42 7.25
N ALA A 228 -9.83 6.37 6.56
CA ALA A 228 -9.72 5.00 7.05
C ALA A 228 -8.42 4.31 6.62
N GLY A 229 -7.80 4.73 5.50
CA GLY A 229 -6.63 4.06 4.94
C GLY A 229 -6.91 2.62 4.51
N SER A 230 -8.19 2.28 4.27
CA SER A 230 -8.59 0.96 3.78
C SER A 230 -8.15 0.71 2.33
N ILE A 231 -7.95 1.77 1.59
CA ILE A 231 -7.37 1.80 0.24
C ILE A 231 -6.17 2.74 0.28
N ASP A 232 -5.08 2.34 -0.35
CA ASP A 232 -3.82 3.06 -0.25
C ASP A 232 -3.86 4.40 -0.99
N ASN A 233 -4.22 4.40 -2.27
CA ASN A 233 -4.14 5.59 -3.10
C ASN A 233 -5.48 5.94 -3.76
N GLY A 234 -5.68 7.22 -4.00
CA GLY A 234 -6.74 7.72 -4.86
C GLY A 234 -6.22 8.02 -6.27
N ALA A 235 -7.06 7.83 -7.28
CA ALA A 235 -6.79 8.21 -8.67
C ALA A 235 -7.92 9.10 -9.19
N ALA A 236 -7.61 10.03 -10.10
CA ALA A 236 -8.60 10.89 -10.72
C ALA A 236 -9.38 10.16 -11.86
N SER A 237 -8.81 9.09 -12.40
CA SER A 237 -9.39 8.31 -13.51
C SER A 237 -9.00 6.82 -13.42
N GLU A 238 -9.69 5.97 -14.19
CA GLU A 238 -9.31 4.56 -14.34
C GLU A 238 -7.91 4.43 -14.98
N ALA A 239 -7.56 5.28 -15.93
CA ALA A 239 -6.24 5.29 -16.56
C ALA A 239 -5.11 5.56 -15.54
N GLU A 240 -5.28 6.56 -14.67
CA GLU A 240 -4.33 6.84 -13.59
C GLU A 240 -4.24 5.67 -12.60
N ALA A 241 -5.38 5.02 -12.29
CA ALA A 241 -5.38 3.85 -11.43
C ALA A 241 -4.56 2.68 -12.04
N PHE A 242 -4.67 2.46 -13.35
CA PHE A 242 -3.88 1.44 -14.04
C PHE A 242 -2.40 1.79 -14.10
N GLU A 243 -2.06 3.05 -14.30
CA GLU A 243 -0.68 3.53 -14.24
C GLU A 243 -0.08 3.30 -12.83
N GLN A 244 -0.81 3.60 -11.78
CA GLN A 244 -0.36 3.35 -10.41
C GLN A 244 -0.15 1.85 -10.14
N ILE A 245 -1.00 0.95 -10.65
CA ILE A 245 -0.80 -0.51 -10.57
C ILE A 245 0.48 -0.93 -11.29
N ARG A 246 0.68 -0.48 -12.55
CA ARG A 246 1.90 -0.77 -13.31
C ARG A 246 3.14 -0.27 -12.55
N ARG A 247 3.09 0.95 -12.04
CA ARG A 247 4.18 1.56 -11.28
C ARG A 247 4.48 0.78 -10.00
N PHE A 248 3.48 0.39 -9.22
CA PHE A 248 3.66 -0.48 -8.06
C PHE A 248 4.36 -1.80 -8.44
N LEU A 249 3.83 -2.49 -9.44
CA LEU A 249 4.38 -3.77 -9.88
C LEU A 249 5.81 -3.65 -10.42
N SER A 250 6.21 -2.50 -10.96
CA SER A 250 7.57 -2.29 -11.45
C SER A 250 8.63 -2.35 -10.36
N TYR A 251 8.25 -2.14 -9.09
CA TYR A 251 9.15 -2.27 -7.92
C TYR A 251 9.15 -3.68 -7.33
N MET A 252 8.16 -4.51 -7.67
CA MET A 252 7.96 -5.82 -7.07
C MET A 252 8.63 -6.93 -7.86
N PRO A 253 9.16 -7.98 -7.20
CA PRO A 253 9.50 -9.23 -7.89
C PRO A 253 8.24 -9.91 -8.43
N SER A 254 8.40 -10.97 -9.23
CA SER A 254 7.23 -11.78 -9.64
C SER A 254 6.66 -12.57 -8.46
N ASN A 255 7.52 -12.99 -7.54
CA ASN A 255 7.17 -13.77 -6.35
C ASN A 255 8.25 -13.63 -5.28
N VAL A 256 8.00 -14.18 -4.09
CA VAL A 256 8.93 -14.08 -2.94
C VAL A 256 10.25 -14.85 -3.10
N TRP A 257 10.42 -15.69 -4.11
CA TRP A 257 11.70 -16.37 -4.40
C TRP A 257 12.58 -15.60 -5.38
N GLU A 258 12.17 -14.40 -5.77
CA GLU A 258 12.92 -13.50 -6.63
C GLU A 258 13.25 -12.21 -5.90
N LEU A 259 14.34 -11.56 -6.28
CA LEU A 259 14.61 -10.19 -5.86
C LEU A 259 13.85 -9.19 -6.73
N PRO A 260 13.53 -8.00 -6.18
CA PRO A 260 12.98 -6.90 -6.97
C PRO A 260 13.82 -6.56 -8.20
N PRO A 261 13.21 -6.19 -9.33
CA PRO A 261 13.91 -5.96 -10.57
C PRO A 261 14.81 -4.72 -10.50
N LEU A 262 16.09 -4.91 -10.82
CA LEU A 262 17.01 -3.80 -11.08
C LEU A 262 16.64 -3.15 -12.42
N VAL A 263 16.54 -1.84 -12.42
CA VAL A 263 16.34 -1.03 -13.63
C VAL A 263 17.61 -0.22 -13.88
N GLU A 264 18.05 -0.17 -15.12
CA GLU A 264 19.17 0.69 -15.48
C GLU A 264 18.81 2.16 -15.19
N SER A 265 19.70 2.84 -14.48
CA SER A 265 19.49 4.25 -14.08
C SER A 265 20.62 5.11 -14.64
N GLU A 266 20.24 6.13 -15.38
CA GLU A 266 21.17 7.17 -15.85
C GLU A 266 21.58 8.15 -14.75
N ASP A 267 20.90 8.12 -13.60
CA ASP A 267 21.13 9.03 -12.48
C ASP A 267 22.37 8.60 -11.68
N SER A 268 23.42 9.42 -11.74
CA SER A 268 24.72 9.12 -11.13
C SER A 268 24.58 8.74 -9.66
N GLN A 269 25.24 7.65 -9.27
CA GLN A 269 25.33 7.24 -7.87
C GLN A 269 26.08 8.27 -7.00
N ASP A 270 26.99 9.03 -7.59
CA ASP A 270 27.84 10.03 -6.91
C ASP A 270 27.23 11.45 -7.00
N ARG A 271 25.98 11.59 -7.45
CA ARG A 271 25.29 12.89 -7.50
C ARG A 271 25.14 13.45 -6.09
N CYS A 272 25.68 14.65 -5.90
CA CYS A 272 25.57 15.46 -4.69
C CYS A 272 24.75 16.72 -5.02
N GLU A 273 23.69 16.98 -4.26
CA GLU A 273 22.79 18.11 -4.48
C GLU A 273 23.08 19.21 -3.45
N GLU A 274 23.50 20.39 -3.91
CA GLU A 274 23.86 21.53 -3.06
C GLU A 274 22.72 22.00 -2.16
N ASP A 275 21.47 21.90 -2.65
CA ASP A 275 20.27 22.27 -1.89
C ASP A 275 20.20 21.56 -0.52
N LEU A 276 20.71 20.32 -0.42
CA LEU A 276 20.68 19.55 0.82
C LEU A 276 21.44 20.21 1.97
N ALA A 277 22.47 21.00 1.68
CA ALA A 277 23.25 21.70 2.70
C ALA A 277 22.45 22.79 3.44
N SER A 278 21.38 23.30 2.83
CA SER A 278 20.60 24.42 3.36
C SER A 278 19.11 24.14 3.55
N ILE A 279 18.63 22.96 3.12
CA ILE A 279 17.20 22.63 3.10
C ILE A 279 16.57 22.54 4.50
N VAL A 280 17.36 22.16 5.52
CA VAL A 280 16.91 22.14 6.91
C VAL A 280 17.17 23.49 7.56
N PRO A 281 16.12 24.23 7.97
CA PRO A 281 16.30 25.53 8.61
C PRO A 281 17.05 25.43 9.94
N ARG A 282 17.98 26.37 10.21
CA ARG A 282 18.63 26.47 11.52
C ARG A 282 17.65 26.78 12.66
N ASN A 283 16.56 27.48 12.35
CA ASN A 283 15.47 27.67 13.31
C ASN A 283 14.69 26.35 13.44
N ARG A 284 14.80 25.71 14.60
CA ARG A 284 14.19 24.41 14.95
C ARG A 284 12.66 24.38 14.83
N LEU A 285 12.00 25.52 14.95
CA LEU A 285 10.55 25.67 14.87
C LEU A 285 10.05 25.77 13.42
N LYS A 286 10.93 26.06 12.47
CA LYS A 286 10.55 26.12 11.07
C LYS A 286 10.51 24.73 10.45
N PRO A 287 9.34 24.32 9.87
CA PRO A 287 9.25 23.07 9.13
C PRO A 287 9.92 23.22 7.75
N TYR A 288 10.14 22.10 7.09
CA TYR A 288 10.61 21.99 5.72
C TYR A 288 9.91 20.80 5.03
N ASP A 289 10.00 20.74 3.69
CA ASP A 289 9.37 19.67 2.91
C ASP A 289 10.31 18.48 2.79
N MET A 290 10.00 17.38 3.49
CA MET A 290 10.74 16.13 3.42
C MET A 290 10.65 15.48 2.02
N ARG A 291 9.57 15.70 1.27
CA ARG A 291 9.46 15.19 -0.11
C ARG A 291 10.49 15.82 -1.04
N ARG A 292 10.89 17.06 -0.77
CA ARG A 292 11.99 17.69 -1.51
C ARG A 292 13.32 16.97 -1.22
N ILE A 293 13.59 16.58 0.03
CA ILE A 293 14.77 15.77 0.37
C ILE A 293 14.72 14.42 -0.36
N ILE A 294 13.57 13.74 -0.33
CA ILE A 294 13.39 12.48 -1.04
C ILE A 294 13.71 12.66 -2.54
N SER A 295 13.20 13.69 -3.19
CA SER A 295 13.44 13.94 -4.63
C SER A 295 14.92 14.23 -4.95
N LEU A 296 15.68 14.77 -4.00
CA LEU A 296 17.11 15.07 -4.18
C LEU A 296 18.01 13.86 -3.89
N VAL A 297 17.58 12.95 -3.00
CA VAL A 297 18.41 11.81 -2.58
C VAL A 297 18.21 10.59 -3.49
N PHE A 298 16.97 10.24 -3.82
CA PHE A 298 16.66 9.04 -4.60
C PHE A 298 16.79 9.29 -6.11
N ASP A 299 16.74 8.24 -6.91
CA ASP A 299 16.76 8.36 -8.38
C ASP A 299 15.62 9.26 -8.85
N ARG A 300 15.89 10.12 -9.80
CA ARG A 300 14.93 11.11 -10.28
C ARG A 300 13.65 10.43 -10.74
N GLU A 301 12.51 11.03 -10.38
CA GLU A 301 11.14 10.56 -10.72
C GLU A 301 10.81 9.14 -10.23
N SER A 302 11.72 8.49 -9.48
CA SER A 302 11.48 7.13 -8.99
C SER A 302 10.57 7.06 -7.77
N PHE A 303 10.33 8.14 -7.04
CA PHE A 303 9.52 8.06 -5.81
C PHE A 303 8.04 7.87 -6.12
N PHE A 304 7.49 6.74 -5.65
CA PHE A 304 6.07 6.39 -5.71
C PHE A 304 5.50 6.36 -4.31
N GLU A 305 4.79 7.43 -3.91
CA GLU A 305 4.22 7.55 -2.57
C GLU A 305 3.00 6.64 -2.40
N ILE A 306 2.96 5.89 -1.30
CA ILE A 306 1.85 5.03 -0.89
C ILE A 306 1.17 5.65 0.33
N GLN A 307 -0.15 5.75 0.30
CA GLN A 307 -1.01 6.39 1.30
C GLN A 307 -0.66 7.87 1.56
N PRO A 308 -0.57 8.73 0.51
CA PRO A 308 -0.16 10.12 0.67
C PRO A 308 -1.11 10.96 1.52
N THR A 309 -2.40 10.57 1.62
CA THR A 309 -3.45 11.32 2.31
C THR A 309 -3.86 10.71 3.67
N TYR A 310 -3.43 9.48 3.98
CA TYR A 310 -3.63 8.80 5.26
C TYR A 310 -2.34 8.83 6.09
N GLY A 311 -2.44 9.03 7.42
CA GLY A 311 -1.27 9.08 8.29
C GLY A 311 -0.22 10.09 7.79
N ARG A 312 -0.60 11.35 7.65
CA ARG A 312 0.16 12.37 6.89
C ARG A 312 1.42 12.88 7.60
N ALA A 313 1.59 12.60 8.89
CA ALA A 313 2.83 12.91 9.62
C ALA A 313 3.97 11.95 9.23
N SER A 314 3.66 10.86 8.54
CA SER A 314 4.61 9.91 7.95
C SER A 314 4.47 9.86 6.43
N ILE A 315 5.58 9.69 5.74
CA ILE A 315 5.67 9.49 4.30
C ILE A 315 6.18 8.07 4.08
N THR A 316 5.47 7.27 3.29
CA THR A 316 5.88 5.94 2.87
C THR A 316 5.81 5.82 1.36
N GLY A 317 6.75 5.17 0.74
CA GLY A 317 6.74 4.99 -0.70
C GLY A 317 7.93 4.18 -1.21
N LEU A 318 7.81 3.71 -2.43
CA LEU A 318 8.86 2.99 -3.14
C LEU A 318 9.69 3.99 -3.95
N ALA A 319 10.99 3.77 -3.99
CA ALA A 319 11.92 4.58 -4.77
C ALA A 319 13.03 3.71 -5.34
N ARG A 320 14.00 4.32 -6.00
CA ARG A 320 15.20 3.63 -6.48
C ARG A 320 16.46 4.37 -6.05
N LEU A 321 17.51 3.59 -5.83
CA LEU A 321 18.88 4.07 -5.66
C LEU A 321 19.79 3.27 -6.58
N LYS A 322 20.41 3.92 -7.55
CA LYS A 322 21.20 3.25 -8.60
C LYS A 322 20.37 2.15 -9.31
N GLY A 323 19.07 2.41 -9.49
CA GLY A 323 18.13 1.47 -10.10
C GLY A 323 17.61 0.35 -9.18
N PHE A 324 18.20 0.12 -8.00
CA PHE A 324 17.70 -0.85 -7.02
C PHE A 324 16.45 -0.34 -6.31
N PRO A 325 15.35 -1.10 -6.26
CA PRO A 325 14.19 -0.75 -5.47
C PRO A 325 14.50 -0.64 -3.98
N VAL A 326 13.97 0.40 -3.35
CA VAL A 326 14.07 0.66 -1.91
C VAL A 326 12.74 1.17 -1.37
N GLY A 327 12.42 0.81 -0.13
CA GLY A 327 11.31 1.37 0.61
C GLY A 327 11.76 2.61 1.39
N VAL A 328 11.05 3.71 1.22
CA VAL A 328 11.29 4.97 1.93
C VAL A 328 10.27 5.15 3.02
N VAL A 329 10.73 5.34 4.24
CA VAL A 329 9.92 5.72 5.40
C VAL A 329 10.47 7.03 5.95
N ALA A 330 9.68 8.09 5.95
CA ALA A 330 10.14 9.40 6.39
C ALA A 330 9.11 10.10 7.29
N ASN A 331 9.57 10.95 8.17
CA ASN A 331 8.70 11.84 8.92
C ASN A 331 8.39 13.10 8.11
N ASN A 332 7.19 13.64 8.26
CA ASN A 332 6.75 14.85 7.57
C ASN A 332 6.66 16.04 8.55
N PRO A 333 7.69 16.89 8.63
CA PRO A 333 7.71 18.02 9.57
C PRO A 333 6.59 19.06 9.33
N LEU A 334 5.98 19.06 8.14
CA LEU A 334 4.86 19.95 7.81
C LEU A 334 3.56 19.55 8.51
N ILE A 335 3.46 18.32 8.99
CA ILE A 335 2.28 17.77 9.67
C ILE A 335 2.67 17.33 11.07
N ASN A 336 2.05 17.91 12.09
CA ASN A 336 2.31 17.59 13.51
C ASN A 336 3.81 17.54 13.85
N ALA A 337 4.64 18.36 13.21
CA ALA A 337 6.12 18.36 13.34
C ALA A 337 6.77 16.98 13.11
N GLY A 338 6.11 16.07 12.39
CA GLY A 338 6.58 14.71 12.14
C GLY A 338 6.22 13.71 13.26
N ALA A 339 5.40 14.09 14.25
CA ALA A 339 4.98 13.19 15.33
C ALA A 339 3.91 12.20 14.83
N PRO A 340 4.19 10.88 14.79
CA PRO A 340 3.24 9.89 14.32
C PRO A 340 2.13 9.61 15.34
N ASP A 341 0.89 9.52 14.87
CA ASP A 341 -0.26 9.00 15.61
C ASP A 341 -0.50 7.51 15.30
N ALA A 342 -1.67 6.97 15.68
CA ALA A 342 -2.03 5.59 15.40
C ALA A 342 -2.12 5.28 13.90
N ARG A 343 -2.58 6.24 13.09
CA ARG A 343 -2.70 6.08 11.63
C ARG A 343 -1.33 6.02 10.97
N ASP A 344 -0.45 6.93 11.35
CA ASP A 344 0.94 6.96 10.89
C ASP A 344 1.68 5.67 11.25
N SER A 345 1.49 5.20 12.48
CA SER A 345 2.12 3.96 12.98
C SER A 345 1.62 2.73 12.21
N ASN A 346 0.31 2.64 11.95
CA ASN A 346 -0.26 1.54 11.15
C ASN A 346 0.27 1.57 9.71
N LYS A 347 0.31 2.76 9.08
CA LYS A 347 0.87 2.97 7.75
C LYS A 347 2.34 2.52 7.67
N MET A 348 3.18 2.96 8.60
CA MET A 348 4.59 2.58 8.64
C MET A 348 4.78 1.07 8.83
N GLY A 349 4.02 0.47 9.76
CA GLY A 349 4.08 -0.97 10.01
C GLY A 349 3.72 -1.77 8.77
N HIS A 350 2.59 -1.46 8.15
CA HIS A 350 2.11 -2.07 6.92
C HIS A 350 3.13 -1.98 5.77
N PHE A 351 3.72 -0.80 5.57
CA PHE A 351 4.72 -0.59 4.54
C PHE A 351 6.02 -1.35 4.81
N CYS A 352 6.45 -1.43 6.08
CA CYS A 352 7.61 -2.26 6.46
C CYS A 352 7.36 -3.75 6.21
N GLU A 353 6.16 -4.27 6.48
CA GLU A 353 5.80 -5.67 6.15
C GLU A 353 5.83 -5.92 4.64
N LEU A 354 5.32 -5.00 3.83
CA LEU A 354 5.40 -5.07 2.37
C LEU A 354 6.85 -5.19 1.87
N CYS A 355 7.72 -4.31 2.38
CA CYS A 355 9.12 -4.28 1.99
C CYS A 355 9.86 -5.56 2.44
N ASP A 356 9.59 -6.05 3.66
CA ASP A 356 10.21 -7.27 4.15
C ASP A 356 9.79 -8.50 3.35
N LEU A 357 8.51 -8.61 3.02
CA LEU A 357 7.95 -9.70 2.24
C LEU A 357 8.59 -9.82 0.84
N PHE A 358 8.81 -8.70 0.19
CA PHE A 358 9.36 -8.66 -1.18
C PHE A 358 10.84 -8.27 -1.24
N HIS A 359 11.56 -8.42 -0.13
CA HIS A 359 13.03 -8.24 -0.06
C HIS A 359 13.51 -6.85 -0.48
N ILE A 360 12.73 -5.80 -0.19
CA ILE A 360 13.04 -4.41 -0.52
C ILE A 360 13.74 -3.76 0.68
N PRO A 361 15.00 -3.32 0.58
CA PRO A 361 15.69 -2.62 1.66
C PRO A 361 14.95 -1.36 2.08
N LEU A 362 15.01 -1.02 3.38
CA LEU A 362 14.34 0.14 3.95
C LEU A 362 15.32 1.28 4.20
N VAL A 363 14.95 2.48 3.78
CA VAL A 363 15.64 3.74 4.09
C VAL A 363 14.72 4.62 4.93
N PHE A 364 15.16 4.94 6.15
CA PHE A 364 14.47 5.87 7.04
C PHE A 364 15.08 7.26 6.97
N LEU A 365 14.28 8.28 6.72
CA LEU A 365 14.65 9.70 6.80
C LEU A 365 13.96 10.31 8.02
N VAL A 366 14.72 10.58 9.07
CA VAL A 366 14.18 10.79 10.41
C VAL A 366 14.19 12.26 10.82
N ASP A 367 13.00 12.76 11.15
CA ASP A 367 12.78 14.00 11.89
C ASP A 367 11.52 13.83 12.77
N VAL A 368 11.70 13.14 13.92
CA VAL A 368 10.59 12.74 14.79
C VAL A 368 10.80 13.24 16.23
N PRO A 369 9.87 14.08 16.75
CA PRO A 369 9.98 14.61 18.12
C PRO A 369 9.50 13.63 19.22
N GLY A 370 8.92 12.50 18.82
CA GLY A 370 8.21 11.53 19.66
C GLY A 370 6.89 11.13 19.02
N PHE A 371 6.14 10.23 19.64
CA PHE A 371 4.75 9.97 19.25
C PHE A 371 3.86 11.18 19.51
N MET A 372 2.75 11.29 18.77
CA MET A 372 1.73 12.29 19.06
C MET A 372 1.17 12.06 20.46
N ILE A 373 1.01 13.14 21.21
CA ILE A 373 0.55 13.15 22.61
C ILE A 373 -0.79 13.89 22.74
N GLY A 374 -1.45 13.69 23.85
CA GLY A 374 -2.71 14.35 24.19
C GLY A 374 -3.91 13.40 24.14
N PRO A 375 -5.06 13.83 24.70
CA PRO A 375 -6.23 12.97 24.89
C PRO A 375 -6.74 12.30 23.61
N GLU A 376 -6.68 13.00 22.48
CA GLU A 376 -7.13 12.48 21.18
C GLU A 376 -6.20 11.39 20.68
N ALA A 377 -4.88 11.59 20.78
CA ALA A 377 -3.89 10.60 20.38
C ALA A 377 -3.96 9.33 21.25
N GLU A 378 -4.14 9.51 22.57
CA GLU A 378 -4.34 8.39 23.49
C GLU A 378 -5.64 7.62 23.18
N ALA A 379 -6.75 8.33 22.91
CA ALA A 379 -8.03 7.72 22.55
C ALA A 379 -7.98 6.93 21.24
N MET A 380 -7.13 7.33 20.28
CA MET A 380 -6.88 6.59 19.05
C MET A 380 -6.01 5.34 19.26
N GLY A 381 -5.41 5.14 20.43
CA GLY A 381 -4.54 4.01 20.72
C GLY A 381 -3.14 4.13 20.09
N THR A 382 -2.61 5.35 20.00
CA THR A 382 -1.30 5.66 19.39
C THR A 382 -0.18 4.80 19.96
N LEU A 383 -0.12 4.60 21.27
CA LEU A 383 0.91 3.79 21.91
C LEU A 383 0.87 2.32 21.42
N ARG A 384 -0.32 1.72 21.34
CA ARG A 384 -0.46 0.33 20.86
C ARG A 384 -0.08 0.21 19.39
N ALA A 385 -0.53 1.13 18.56
CA ALA A 385 -0.19 1.13 17.13
C ALA A 385 1.33 1.33 16.92
N GLY A 386 1.94 2.24 17.68
CA GLY A 386 3.38 2.47 17.66
C GLY A 386 4.19 1.24 18.06
N MET A 387 3.76 0.54 19.13
CA MET A 387 4.44 -0.70 19.56
C MET A 387 4.27 -1.83 18.56
N ARG A 388 3.13 -1.92 17.87
CA ARG A 388 2.93 -2.86 16.76
C ARG A 388 3.88 -2.54 15.59
N ALA A 389 3.98 -1.29 15.18
CA ALA A 389 4.91 -0.88 14.12
C ALA A 389 6.37 -1.18 14.50
N MET A 390 6.75 -0.94 15.75
CA MET A 390 8.08 -1.28 16.27
C MET A 390 8.32 -2.79 16.22
N HIS A 391 7.37 -3.61 16.64
CA HIS A 391 7.47 -5.07 16.61
C HIS A 391 7.66 -5.59 15.18
N ILE A 392 6.88 -5.07 14.24
CA ILE A 392 7.00 -5.39 12.81
C ILE A 392 8.40 -5.01 12.32
N GLY A 393 8.80 -3.77 12.54
CA GLY A 393 10.11 -3.28 12.13
C GLY A 393 11.29 -4.06 12.73
N MET A 394 11.19 -4.53 13.97
CA MET A 394 12.24 -5.36 14.60
C MET A 394 12.31 -6.77 13.99
N LYS A 395 11.20 -7.31 13.53
CA LYS A 395 11.14 -8.65 12.90
C LYS A 395 11.54 -8.64 11.43
N ALA A 396 11.33 -7.53 10.75
CA ALA A 396 11.66 -7.40 9.32
C ALA A 396 13.15 -7.73 9.09
N LYS A 397 13.47 -8.57 8.11
CA LYS A 397 14.83 -9.08 7.82
C LYS A 397 15.58 -8.24 6.80
N VAL A 398 14.89 -7.44 6.02
CA VAL A 398 15.54 -6.60 5.00
C VAL A 398 16.53 -5.61 5.62
N PRO A 399 17.65 -5.30 4.93
CA PRO A 399 18.59 -4.29 5.35
C PRO A 399 17.92 -2.95 5.63
N ARG A 400 18.36 -2.28 6.69
CA ARG A 400 17.83 -0.99 7.09
C ARG A 400 18.94 0.05 7.18
N PHE A 401 18.66 1.21 6.60
CA PHE A 401 19.53 2.37 6.61
C PHE A 401 18.75 3.55 7.19
N THR A 402 19.32 4.25 8.13
CA THR A 402 18.66 5.36 8.82
C THR A 402 19.48 6.61 8.67
N VAL A 403 18.87 7.66 8.14
CA VAL A 403 19.47 9.00 8.04
C VAL A 403 18.71 9.94 8.97
N ILE A 404 19.36 10.38 10.03
CA ILE A 404 18.75 11.29 10.99
C ILE A 404 18.99 12.71 10.49
N ILE A 405 17.92 13.31 9.98
CA ILE A 405 17.92 14.63 9.35
C ILE A 405 17.94 15.73 10.42
N ARG A 406 17.05 15.61 11.43
CA ARG A 406 16.95 16.59 12.51
C ARG A 406 16.62 15.89 13.84
N LYS A 407 15.36 15.80 14.25
CA LYS A 407 14.96 15.24 15.55
C LYS A 407 14.89 13.73 15.51
N CYS A 408 15.35 13.07 16.57
CA CYS A 408 15.18 11.64 16.80
C CYS A 408 14.96 11.39 18.29
N TYR A 409 13.71 11.47 18.75
CA TYR A 409 13.40 11.42 20.17
C TYR A 409 12.47 10.25 20.55
N GLY A 410 12.74 9.70 21.72
CA GLY A 410 11.89 8.74 22.41
C GLY A 410 11.65 7.46 21.65
N MET A 411 10.52 6.80 21.97
CA MET A 411 10.16 5.50 21.37
C MET A 411 9.84 5.60 19.88
N ALA A 412 9.30 6.72 19.41
CA ALA A 412 9.08 6.93 17.99
C ALA A 412 10.39 7.05 17.22
N GLY A 413 11.43 7.68 17.81
CA GLY A 413 12.80 7.67 17.28
C GLY A 413 13.38 6.25 17.27
N ALA A 414 13.21 5.50 18.37
CA ALA A 414 13.71 4.12 18.47
C ALA A 414 13.08 3.15 17.44
N LEU A 415 11.88 3.45 16.92
CA LEU A 415 11.24 2.67 15.86
C LEU A 415 12.00 2.75 14.52
N THR A 416 12.77 3.82 14.30
CA THR A 416 13.42 4.09 13.01
C THR A 416 14.72 3.30 12.78
N PHE A 417 15.20 2.57 13.77
CA PHE A 417 16.39 1.73 13.69
C PHE A 417 16.22 0.41 14.45
N VAL A 418 17.18 -0.51 14.30
CA VAL A 418 17.23 -1.79 15.02
C VAL A 418 18.61 -1.96 15.65
N ASN A 419 18.67 -2.63 16.81
CA ASN A 419 19.89 -2.84 17.56
C ASN A 419 20.37 -4.29 17.59
N ASN A 420 19.51 -5.23 17.17
CA ASN A 420 19.81 -6.67 17.20
C ASN A 420 20.50 -7.19 15.94
N ARG A 421 20.79 -6.31 14.99
CA ARG A 421 21.49 -6.61 13.73
C ARG A 421 22.06 -5.33 13.13
N LEU A 422 22.76 -5.46 11.99
CA LEU A 422 23.31 -4.30 11.28
C LEU A 422 22.18 -3.33 10.88
N CYS A 423 22.29 -2.12 11.40
CA CYS A 423 21.52 -0.95 10.96
C CYS A 423 22.54 0.18 10.84
N TYR A 424 22.78 0.66 9.64
CA TYR A 424 23.70 1.78 9.45
C TYR A 424 22.95 3.09 9.67
N ARG A 425 23.34 3.82 10.73
CA ARG A 425 22.76 5.10 11.11
C ARG A 425 23.71 6.22 10.76
N MET A 426 23.30 7.08 9.87
CA MET A 426 23.98 8.32 9.53
C MET A 426 23.20 9.49 10.09
N ALA A 427 23.87 10.55 10.50
CA ALA A 427 23.20 11.76 10.91
C ALA A 427 23.75 12.98 10.20
N TRP A 428 22.88 13.95 9.95
CA TRP A 428 23.30 15.26 9.47
C TRP A 428 23.80 16.13 10.62
N PRO A 429 24.58 17.18 10.38
CA PRO A 429 25.00 18.13 11.41
C PRO A 429 23.85 18.84 12.13
N SER A 430 22.65 18.81 11.55
CA SER A 430 21.39 19.33 12.11
C SER A 430 20.69 18.36 13.07
N ALA A 431 21.23 17.14 13.26
CA ALA A 431 20.59 16.10 14.05
C ALA A 431 20.61 16.40 15.56
N GLU A 432 19.54 15.97 16.22
CA GLU A 432 19.34 16.08 17.66
C GLU A 432 18.76 14.76 18.19
N PHE A 433 19.32 14.26 19.28
CA PHE A 433 18.94 12.95 19.85
C PHE A 433 18.52 13.07 21.30
N GLY A 434 17.68 12.14 21.75
CA GLY A 434 17.34 12.04 23.16
C GLY A 434 16.19 11.08 23.45
N SER A 435 16.04 10.75 24.72
CA SER A 435 14.88 9.98 25.18
C SER A 435 13.61 10.81 25.24
N ILE A 436 13.73 12.13 25.38
CA ILE A 436 12.62 13.08 25.41
C ILE A 436 13.15 14.45 24.92
N PRO A 437 12.33 15.27 24.22
CA PRO A 437 12.70 16.65 23.88
C PRO A 437 13.11 17.45 25.11
N ILE A 438 14.11 18.32 24.97
CA ILE A 438 14.74 19.06 26.09
C ILE A 438 13.66 19.86 26.84
N GLU A 439 12.82 20.60 26.12
CA GLU A 439 11.82 21.51 26.69
C GLU A 439 10.83 20.78 27.62
N GLY A 440 10.27 19.66 27.16
CA GLY A 440 9.36 18.85 27.98
C GLY A 440 10.07 18.05 29.07
N GLY A 441 11.27 17.54 28.75
CA GLY A 441 12.08 16.72 29.65
C GLY A 441 12.58 17.48 30.85
N VAL A 442 13.11 18.68 30.65
CA VAL A 442 13.61 19.55 31.75
C VAL A 442 12.49 19.95 32.67
N ALA A 443 11.38 20.44 32.11
CA ALA A 443 10.21 20.84 32.91
C ALA A 443 9.67 19.70 33.80
N ALA A 444 9.69 18.46 33.31
CA ALA A 444 9.25 17.29 34.07
C ALA A 444 10.28 16.80 35.11
N ALA A 445 11.55 16.65 34.69
CA ALA A 445 12.59 16.07 35.53
C ALA A 445 13.03 16.99 36.67
N PHE A 446 13.10 18.29 36.42
CA PHE A 446 13.59 19.29 37.36
C PHE A 446 12.45 20.13 37.98
N LYS A 447 11.18 19.70 37.90
CA LYS A 447 10.02 20.43 38.36
C LYS A 447 10.20 20.99 39.79
N ARG A 448 10.59 20.17 40.76
CA ARG A 448 10.77 20.57 42.15
C ARG A 448 11.87 21.61 42.33
N GLU A 449 12.98 21.44 41.64
CA GLU A 449 14.10 22.38 41.67
C GLU A 449 13.69 23.74 41.10
N ILE A 450 13.02 23.74 39.94
CA ILE A 450 12.55 24.95 39.28
C ILE A 450 11.55 25.68 40.14
N GLU A 451 10.55 24.99 40.71
CA GLU A 451 9.50 25.58 41.59
C GLU A 451 10.06 26.08 42.92
N SER A 452 11.20 25.56 43.39
CA SER A 452 11.83 25.98 44.65
C SER A 452 12.66 27.25 44.55
N THR A 453 12.91 27.76 43.37
CA THR A 453 13.73 28.97 43.14
C THR A 453 12.85 30.23 43.11
N GLY A 454 13.44 31.38 43.45
CA GLY A 454 12.77 32.68 43.34
C GLY A 454 12.56 33.18 41.89
N ALA A 455 13.10 32.42 40.89
CA ALA A 455 13.02 32.75 39.47
C ALA A 455 12.87 31.47 38.60
N PRO A 456 11.68 30.79 38.62
CA PRO A 456 11.46 29.51 37.96
C PRO A 456 11.81 29.53 36.47
N ASP A 457 11.36 30.52 35.70
CA ASP A 457 11.60 30.64 34.28
C ASP A 457 13.09 30.77 33.92
N ARG A 458 13.82 31.53 34.76
CA ARG A 458 15.26 31.67 34.57
C ARG A 458 15.99 30.33 34.82
N ARG A 459 15.63 29.62 35.90
CA ARG A 459 16.23 28.32 36.23
C ARG A 459 15.92 27.27 35.17
N LEU A 460 14.69 27.23 34.64
CA LEU A 460 14.33 26.39 33.53
C LEU A 460 15.23 26.65 32.31
N SER A 461 15.37 27.91 31.92
CA SER A 461 16.21 28.29 30.77
C SER A 461 17.70 27.93 30.97
N GLU A 462 18.23 28.11 32.19
CA GLU A 462 19.62 27.74 32.51
C GLU A 462 19.88 26.24 32.35
N ILE A 463 18.95 25.38 32.86
CA ILE A 463 19.08 23.92 32.72
C ILE A 463 18.93 23.50 31.26
N GLU A 464 17.97 24.07 30.54
CA GLU A 464 17.81 23.79 29.10
C GLU A 464 19.06 24.15 28.29
N GLU A 465 19.71 25.28 28.59
CA GLU A 465 20.90 25.74 27.89
C GLU A 465 22.10 24.84 28.23
N GLU A 466 22.22 24.42 29.48
CA GLU A 466 23.25 23.45 29.91
C GLU A 466 23.12 22.14 29.15
N ILE A 467 21.90 21.55 29.08
CA ILE A 467 21.66 20.31 28.35
C ILE A 467 21.88 20.49 26.83
N ARG A 468 21.48 21.63 26.28
CA ARG A 468 21.76 21.94 24.85
C ARG A 468 23.27 21.99 24.54
N SER A 469 24.11 22.41 25.50
CA SER A 469 25.55 22.42 25.30
C SER A 469 26.14 21.02 25.06
N TYR A 470 25.46 19.97 25.51
CA TYR A 470 25.84 18.56 25.32
C TYR A 470 25.15 17.91 24.09
N SER A 471 24.21 18.60 23.42
CA SER A 471 23.37 18.02 22.36
C SER A 471 24.00 17.99 20.96
N SER A 472 25.30 18.25 20.87
CA SER A 472 26.03 18.19 19.59
C SER A 472 26.05 16.77 19.04
N PRO A 473 25.60 16.52 17.79
CA PRO A 473 25.61 15.19 17.17
C PRO A 473 27.04 14.64 17.04
N PHE A 474 28.08 15.50 16.99
CA PHE A 474 29.48 15.09 16.94
C PHE A 474 29.88 14.33 18.20
N ARG A 475 29.43 14.77 19.38
CA ARG A 475 29.68 14.04 20.63
C ARG A 475 29.07 12.65 20.64
N THR A 476 27.91 12.50 20.03
CA THR A 476 27.26 11.20 19.89
C THR A 476 28.04 10.27 18.97
N ALA A 477 28.62 10.81 17.90
CA ALA A 477 29.50 10.06 16.99
C ALA A 477 30.86 9.71 17.65
N GLU A 478 31.47 10.62 18.42
CA GLU A 478 32.68 10.37 19.20
C GLU A 478 32.48 9.19 20.17
N ALA A 479 31.28 9.04 20.74
CA ALA A 479 30.91 7.91 21.59
C ALA A 479 30.49 6.66 20.80
N PHE A 480 30.51 6.69 19.45
CA PHE A 480 30.03 5.66 18.56
C PHE A 480 28.58 5.24 18.84
N ALA A 481 27.76 6.18 19.30
CA ALA A 481 26.30 5.98 19.51
C ALA A 481 25.47 6.30 18.26
N VAL A 482 26.07 6.87 17.24
CA VAL A 482 25.68 6.92 15.84
C VAL A 482 26.92 6.60 15.00
N GLU A 483 26.76 5.88 13.90
CA GLU A 483 27.91 5.35 13.17
C GLU A 483 28.67 6.43 12.40
N ASP A 484 27.97 7.48 11.90
CA ASP A 484 28.65 8.54 11.13
C ASP A 484 27.86 9.87 11.17
N ILE A 485 28.58 10.98 11.12
CA ILE A 485 28.03 12.29 10.81
C ILE A 485 28.48 12.64 9.40
N ILE A 486 27.53 12.87 8.50
CA ILE A 486 27.81 13.08 7.09
C ILE A 486 27.42 14.49 6.61
N ASP A 487 28.10 14.97 5.59
CA ASP A 487 27.61 16.10 4.83
C ASP A 487 26.25 15.71 4.20
N PRO A 488 25.19 16.51 4.35
CA PRO A 488 23.89 16.21 3.77
C PRO A 488 23.96 15.86 2.27
N ARG A 489 24.87 16.44 1.53
CA ARG A 489 25.10 16.20 0.10
C ARG A 489 25.61 14.80 -0.22
N GLU A 490 26.31 14.16 0.74
CA GLU A 490 26.82 12.80 0.62
C GLU A 490 25.76 11.72 0.86
N THR A 491 24.52 12.08 1.23
CA THR A 491 23.48 11.12 1.60
C THR A 491 23.24 10.10 0.49
N ARG A 492 23.05 10.54 -0.76
CA ARG A 492 22.83 9.65 -1.90
C ARG A 492 24.05 8.73 -2.18
N PRO A 493 25.28 9.23 -2.33
CA PRO A 493 26.43 8.37 -2.57
C PRO A 493 26.61 7.29 -1.50
N ARG A 494 26.41 7.64 -0.24
CA ARG A 494 26.50 6.68 0.87
C ARG A 494 25.44 5.60 0.79
N LEU A 495 24.18 5.98 0.59
CA LEU A 495 23.06 5.03 0.45
C LEU A 495 23.25 4.11 -0.75
N CYS A 496 23.66 4.62 -1.92
CA CYS A 496 23.90 3.79 -3.11
C CYS A 496 24.92 2.68 -2.85
N ARG A 497 26.04 3.00 -2.19
CA ARG A 497 27.09 2.01 -1.83
C ARG A 497 26.54 0.92 -0.89
N PHE A 498 25.77 1.31 0.12
CA PHE A 498 25.21 0.35 1.08
C PHE A 498 24.12 -0.50 0.47
N ILE A 499 23.25 0.05 -0.38
CA ILE A 499 22.20 -0.72 -1.08
C ILE A 499 22.83 -1.75 -2.02
N GLU A 500 23.90 -1.38 -2.74
CA GLU A 500 24.64 -2.30 -3.60
C GLU A 500 25.30 -3.43 -2.79
N ALA A 501 25.98 -3.09 -1.70
CA ALA A 501 26.61 -4.07 -0.81
C ALA A 501 25.59 -5.02 -0.17
N ALA A 502 24.36 -4.55 0.11
CA ALA A 502 23.29 -5.34 0.71
C ALA A 502 22.73 -6.42 -0.20
N GLN A 503 22.93 -6.34 -1.53
CA GLN A 503 22.38 -7.30 -2.49
C GLN A 503 22.88 -8.74 -2.26
N GLY A 504 24.10 -8.90 -1.78
CA GLY A 504 24.64 -10.22 -1.41
C GLY A 504 23.84 -10.89 -0.31
N TYR A 505 23.48 -10.14 0.73
CA TYR A 505 22.66 -10.62 1.85
C TYR A 505 21.22 -10.93 1.39
N LEU A 506 20.60 -10.04 0.62
CA LEU A 506 19.22 -10.23 0.14
C LEU A 506 19.04 -11.54 -0.62
N ARG A 507 20.02 -11.95 -1.44
CA ARG A 507 20.00 -13.24 -2.14
C ARG A 507 19.94 -14.46 -1.22
N THR A 508 20.35 -14.31 0.03
CA THR A 508 20.30 -15.40 1.02
C THR A 508 18.98 -15.44 1.80
N THR A 509 18.13 -14.43 1.65
CA THR A 509 16.88 -14.27 2.42
C THR A 509 15.61 -14.44 1.58
N ILE A 510 15.74 -14.75 0.29
CA ILE A 510 14.59 -14.99 -0.59
C ILE A 510 13.74 -16.16 -0.11
N GLY A 511 12.44 -16.09 -0.39
CA GLY A 511 11.46 -17.08 0.00
C GLY A 511 10.39 -16.51 0.95
N PRO A 512 9.38 -17.30 1.30
CA PRO A 512 8.28 -16.83 2.15
C PRO A 512 8.77 -16.36 3.52
N VAL A 513 8.25 -15.24 3.97
CA VAL A 513 8.47 -14.74 5.33
C VAL A 513 7.46 -15.40 6.27
N PRO A 514 7.87 -15.94 7.45
CA PRO A 514 6.98 -16.71 8.35
C PRO A 514 5.75 -15.95 8.85
N LEU A 515 5.76 -14.62 8.77
CA LEU A 515 4.63 -13.75 9.13
C LEU A 515 4.10 -12.99 7.91
N GLY A 516 4.56 -13.38 6.72
CA GLY A 516 4.27 -12.65 5.50
C GLY A 516 2.80 -12.60 5.14
N GLY A 517 2.46 -11.56 4.41
CA GLY A 517 1.12 -11.38 3.89
C GLY A 517 0.11 -10.90 4.92
N VAL A 518 0.55 -10.40 6.05
CA VAL A 518 -0.36 -9.86 7.04
C VAL A 518 -0.99 -8.59 6.51
N ARG A 519 -2.19 -8.73 6.14
CA ARG A 519 -3.10 -7.68 5.68
C ARG A 519 -4.46 -7.94 6.27
N PRO A 520 -5.17 -6.96 6.43
CA PRO A 520 -4.92 -5.54 6.57
C PRO A 520 -4.29 -5.19 7.88
#